data_c5c9c138851f99567117256900e5a26f
#
_entry.id   c5c9c138851f99567117256900e5a26f
#
_cell.length_a   1.000
_cell.length_b   1.000
_cell.length_c   1.000
_cell.angle_alpha   90.00
_cell.angle_beta   90.00
_cell.angle_gamma   90.00
#
_symmetry.space_group_name_H-M   'P 1'
#
loop_
_entity.id
_entity.type
_entity.pdbx_description
1 polymer ?
#
loop_
_entity_poly.entity_id
_entity_poly.type
_entity_poly.pdbx_seq_one_letter_code
_entity_poly.pdbx_strand_id
1 'polypeptide(L)'
;VILISQGELFSGASFYPGTWGFGLIAPDGENDKKDLAESIQIVGEGMADPLLVEAFVNGIDPGIESLRRNGLIPMEARDKQQSEFIPCFDRKHRHWMGLSKEAIKIFFGKRLIDKNVRILSNTVLLDLTEIGQRIDGAIVYHQKRIMWIKSGSVVLATGGLSGLYQSRLTTEDVSSFCHWVALKVGAQAVNLEFQQFMPGYIEPAFGTVFNEKAFQWSELLNANGETLFDENRDLYIRRSTHGPFTYS
;
A
#
# COMPACT_ATOMS: atom_id res chain seq x y z
N VAL A 1 2.80 -8.62 23.27
CA VAL A 1 3.16 -7.94 21.99
C VAL A 1 3.24 -6.45 22.25
N ILE A 2 4.23 -5.79 21.64
CA ILE A 2 4.36 -4.32 21.63
C ILE A 2 4.20 -3.87 20.19
N LEU A 3 3.29 -2.92 19.97
CA LEU A 3 3.11 -2.22 18.68
C LEU A 3 3.72 -0.83 18.77
N ILE A 4 4.62 -0.51 17.88
CA ILE A 4 5.30 0.78 17.81
C ILE A 4 4.82 1.51 16.57
N SER A 5 4.48 2.80 16.70
CA SER A 5 4.13 3.67 15.60
C SER A 5 4.91 4.97 15.70
N GLN A 6 5.50 5.42 14.60
CA GLN A 6 6.22 6.71 14.56
C GLN A 6 5.27 7.89 14.79
N GLY A 7 4.05 7.81 14.26
CA GLY A 7 2.95 8.73 14.56
C GLY A 7 1.95 8.12 15.54
N GLU A 8 0.72 8.60 15.51
CA GLU A 8 -0.38 8.02 16.26
C GLU A 8 -0.79 6.66 15.70
N LEU A 9 -1.54 5.89 16.49
CA LEU A 9 -2.13 4.65 15.99
C LEU A 9 -3.04 4.98 14.79
N PHE A 10 -2.87 4.25 13.68
CA PHE A 10 -3.57 4.50 12.42
C PHE A 10 -3.22 5.84 11.74
N SER A 11 -1.98 6.32 11.87
CA SER A 11 -1.49 7.51 11.16
C SER A 11 -0.75 7.21 9.85
N GLY A 12 -0.38 5.97 9.60
CA GLY A 12 0.42 5.59 8.43
C GLY A 12 -0.26 5.85 7.08
N ALA A 13 0.46 5.62 5.99
CA ALA A 13 0.02 5.89 4.62
C ALA A 13 -1.34 5.28 4.26
N SER A 14 -1.65 4.10 4.80
CA SER A 14 -2.95 3.43 4.62
C SER A 14 -4.13 4.25 5.18
N PHE A 15 -3.87 5.19 6.07
CA PHE A 15 -4.87 6.07 6.67
C PHE A 15 -4.73 7.52 6.19
N TYR A 16 -4.00 7.74 5.10
CA TYR A 16 -3.82 9.07 4.53
C TYR A 16 -5.17 9.80 4.36
N PRO A 17 -5.29 11.06 4.79
CA PRO A 17 -6.57 11.78 4.79
C PRO A 17 -7.25 11.85 3.42
N GLY A 18 -6.47 11.96 2.34
CA GLY A 18 -6.97 12.03 0.96
C GLY A 18 -7.54 10.74 0.39
N THR A 19 -7.53 9.63 1.15
CA THR A 19 -8.08 8.35 0.71
C THR A 19 -9.34 7.99 1.50
N TRP A 20 -10.29 7.35 0.83
CA TRP A 20 -11.53 6.88 1.44
C TRP A 20 -11.33 5.67 2.36
N GLY A 21 -10.53 4.71 1.92
CA GLY A 21 -10.33 3.43 2.59
C GLY A 21 -9.51 2.49 1.71
N PHE A 22 -9.80 1.20 1.81
CA PHE A 22 -9.12 0.16 1.06
C PHE A 22 -10.06 -0.46 0.04
N GLY A 23 -9.62 -0.53 -1.22
CA GLY A 23 -10.20 -1.43 -2.21
C GLY A 23 -9.57 -2.81 -2.07
N LEU A 24 -10.41 -3.83 -2.03
CA LEU A 24 -10.01 -5.22 -2.12
C LEU A 24 -10.47 -5.75 -3.46
N ILE A 25 -9.58 -6.31 -4.23
CA ILE A 25 -9.88 -6.93 -5.51
C ILE A 25 -9.67 -8.42 -5.35
N ALA A 26 -10.70 -9.19 -5.67
CA ALA A 26 -10.69 -10.64 -5.55
C ALA A 26 -11.04 -11.31 -6.88
N PRO A 27 -10.43 -12.44 -7.18
CA PRO A 27 -10.84 -13.27 -8.30
C PRO A 27 -12.22 -13.90 -8.06
N ASP A 28 -12.99 -14.11 -9.12
CA ASP A 28 -14.26 -14.79 -9.10
C ASP A 28 -14.09 -16.24 -9.59
N GLY A 29 -13.69 -17.11 -8.66
CA GLY A 29 -13.47 -18.52 -8.91
C GLY A 29 -12.10 -18.90 -9.47
N GLU A 30 -11.89 -20.19 -9.70
CA GLU A 30 -10.57 -20.76 -10.02
C GLU A 30 -10.00 -20.31 -11.38
N ASN A 31 -10.85 -20.07 -12.36
CA ASN A 31 -10.37 -19.59 -13.67
C ASN A 31 -9.87 -18.16 -13.58
N ASP A 32 -10.54 -17.31 -12.79
CA ASP A 32 -10.12 -15.93 -12.59
C ASP A 32 -8.87 -15.85 -11.69
N LYS A 33 -8.66 -16.80 -10.78
CA LYS A 33 -7.40 -16.92 -10.02
C LYS A 33 -6.21 -17.18 -10.94
N LYS A 34 -6.36 -18.12 -11.87
CA LYS A 34 -5.29 -18.41 -12.84
C LYS A 34 -5.00 -17.19 -13.69
N ASP A 35 -6.05 -16.56 -14.19
CA ASP A 35 -5.94 -15.35 -14.98
C ASP A 35 -5.29 -14.18 -14.20
N LEU A 36 -5.62 -14.01 -12.92
CA LEU A 36 -4.97 -13.01 -12.05
C LEU A 36 -3.47 -13.31 -11.88
N ALA A 37 -3.12 -14.57 -11.65
CA ALA A 37 -1.73 -14.99 -11.53
C ALA A 37 -0.94 -14.72 -12.82
N GLU A 38 -1.51 -15.06 -13.96
CA GLU A 38 -0.91 -14.78 -15.28
C GLU A 38 -0.76 -13.27 -15.52
N SER A 39 -1.77 -12.48 -15.18
CA SER A 39 -1.72 -11.01 -15.30
C SER A 39 -0.59 -10.41 -14.46
N ILE A 40 -0.39 -10.90 -13.22
CA ILE A 40 0.72 -10.45 -12.37
C ILE A 40 2.08 -10.76 -13.01
N GLN A 41 2.23 -11.95 -13.59
CA GLN A 41 3.47 -12.37 -14.25
C GLN A 41 3.74 -11.50 -15.50
N ILE A 42 2.72 -11.23 -16.31
CA ILE A 42 2.85 -10.43 -17.53
C ILE A 42 3.24 -8.98 -17.17
N VAL A 43 2.53 -8.35 -16.22
CA VAL A 43 2.82 -6.98 -15.80
C VAL A 43 4.17 -6.87 -15.11
N GLY A 44 4.55 -7.90 -14.37
CA GLY A 44 5.86 -7.99 -13.72
C GLY A 44 7.03 -8.26 -14.66
N GLU A 45 6.79 -8.48 -15.96
CA GLU A 45 7.84 -8.71 -16.99
C GLU A 45 8.93 -9.71 -16.58
N GLY A 46 8.52 -10.77 -15.87
CA GLY A 46 9.42 -11.82 -15.36
C GLY A 46 10.12 -11.50 -14.03
N MET A 47 9.86 -10.36 -13.42
CA MET A 47 10.42 -9.99 -12.11
C MET A 47 9.60 -10.51 -10.92
N ALA A 48 8.33 -10.85 -11.16
CA ALA A 48 7.48 -11.41 -10.13
C ALA A 48 7.85 -12.87 -9.85
N ASP A 49 8.11 -13.21 -8.59
CA ASP A 49 8.40 -14.59 -8.17
C ASP A 49 7.11 -15.44 -8.31
N PRO A 50 7.10 -16.49 -9.14
CA PRO A 50 5.90 -17.29 -9.39
C PRO A 50 5.34 -17.94 -8.11
N LEU A 51 6.19 -18.36 -7.18
CA LEU A 51 5.76 -18.98 -5.93
C LEU A 51 5.08 -17.98 -5.01
N LEU A 52 5.59 -16.74 -4.96
CA LEU A 52 4.95 -15.66 -4.21
C LEU A 52 3.62 -15.23 -4.85
N VAL A 53 3.55 -15.19 -6.18
CA VAL A 53 2.30 -14.90 -6.91
C VAL A 53 1.24 -15.95 -6.61
N GLU A 54 1.60 -17.25 -6.67
CA GLU A 54 0.70 -18.33 -6.34
C GLU A 54 0.22 -18.25 -4.89
N ALA A 55 1.13 -18.06 -3.95
CA ALA A 55 0.80 -17.92 -2.53
C ALA A 55 -0.12 -16.71 -2.27
N PHE A 56 0.13 -15.57 -2.94
CA PHE A 56 -0.70 -14.38 -2.85
C PHE A 56 -2.11 -14.63 -3.37
N VAL A 57 -2.25 -15.12 -4.60
CA VAL A 57 -3.56 -15.35 -5.24
C VAL A 57 -4.39 -16.37 -4.47
N ASN A 58 -3.77 -17.47 -4.04
CA ASN A 58 -4.45 -18.49 -3.23
C ASN A 58 -4.80 -18.00 -1.82
N GLY A 59 -4.08 -16.99 -1.31
CA GLY A 59 -4.32 -16.38 0.00
C GLY A 59 -5.46 -15.37 0.06
N ILE A 60 -5.96 -14.88 -1.10
CA ILE A 60 -6.97 -13.81 -1.15
C ILE A 60 -8.28 -14.26 -0.50
N ASP A 61 -8.90 -15.34 -0.99
CA ASP A 61 -10.19 -15.81 -0.48
C ASP A 61 -10.13 -16.20 1.00
N PRO A 62 -9.14 -17.01 1.46
CA PRO A 62 -8.99 -17.32 2.87
C PRO A 62 -8.78 -16.05 3.74
N GLY A 63 -8.07 -15.05 3.21
CA GLY A 63 -7.86 -13.78 3.88
C GLY A 63 -9.17 -13.01 4.09
N ILE A 64 -9.95 -12.84 3.02
CA ILE A 64 -11.25 -12.16 3.06
C ILE A 64 -12.22 -12.89 4.00
N GLU A 65 -12.27 -14.22 3.89
CA GLU A 65 -13.13 -15.03 4.75
C GLU A 65 -12.70 -14.95 6.22
N SER A 66 -11.40 -14.85 6.49
CA SER A 66 -10.90 -14.60 7.83
C SER A 66 -11.36 -13.25 8.39
N LEU A 67 -11.36 -12.19 7.57
CA LEU A 67 -11.89 -10.88 7.97
C LEU A 67 -13.38 -10.99 8.32
N ARG A 68 -14.18 -11.60 7.44
CA ARG A 68 -15.62 -11.80 7.64
C ARG A 68 -15.93 -12.57 8.92
N ARG A 69 -15.31 -13.74 9.11
CA ARG A 69 -15.48 -14.57 10.32
C ARG A 69 -15.12 -13.83 11.61
N ASN A 70 -14.20 -12.89 11.52
CA ASN A 70 -13.80 -12.08 12.67
C ASN A 70 -14.63 -10.81 12.84
N GLY A 71 -15.66 -10.58 12.01
CA GLY A 71 -16.58 -9.46 12.13
C GLY A 71 -16.20 -8.20 11.37
N LEU A 72 -15.15 -8.23 10.53
CA LEU A 72 -14.87 -7.16 9.58
C LEU A 72 -15.44 -7.55 8.20
N ILE A 73 -16.60 -7.01 7.89
CA ILE A 73 -17.33 -7.34 6.65
C ILE A 73 -17.03 -6.27 5.61
N PRO A 74 -16.34 -6.62 4.51
CA PRO A 74 -16.15 -5.68 3.40
C PRO A 74 -17.49 -5.29 2.77
N MET A 75 -17.60 -4.05 2.34
CA MET A 75 -18.74 -3.59 1.55
C MET A 75 -18.61 -4.14 0.13
N GLU A 76 -19.69 -4.72 -0.36
CA GLU A 76 -19.78 -5.17 -1.75
C GLU A 76 -20.04 -3.98 -2.69
N ALA A 77 -19.59 -4.08 -3.94
CA ALA A 77 -19.98 -3.13 -4.97
C ALA A 77 -21.52 -3.13 -5.12
N ARG A 78 -22.11 -1.93 -5.24
CA ARG A 78 -23.58 -1.78 -5.38
C ARG A 78 -24.12 -2.40 -6.65
N ASP A 79 -23.30 -2.44 -7.68
CA ASP A 79 -23.64 -3.02 -8.97
C ASP A 79 -22.51 -3.99 -9.38
N LYS A 80 -22.87 -5.26 -9.62
CA LYS A 80 -21.92 -6.26 -10.10
C LYS A 80 -21.36 -5.93 -11.49
N GLN A 81 -22.04 -5.09 -12.26
CA GLN A 81 -21.55 -4.56 -13.53
C GLN A 81 -20.50 -3.43 -13.36
N GLN A 82 -20.39 -2.87 -12.16
CA GLN A 82 -19.36 -1.89 -11.79
C GLN A 82 -18.18 -2.54 -11.07
N SER A 83 -17.85 -3.77 -11.42
CA SER A 83 -16.58 -4.37 -10.99
C SER A 83 -15.43 -3.43 -11.37
N GLU A 84 -14.55 -3.16 -10.41
CA GLU A 84 -13.47 -2.22 -10.64
C GLU A 84 -12.45 -2.82 -11.62
N PHE A 85 -12.23 -2.07 -12.66
CA PHE A 85 -11.08 -2.24 -13.52
C PHE A 85 -9.85 -1.68 -12.80
N ILE A 86 -8.79 -2.46 -12.69
CA ILE A 86 -7.52 -1.98 -12.13
C ILE A 86 -6.66 -1.43 -13.28
N PRO A 87 -6.68 -0.13 -13.55
CA PRO A 87 -6.11 0.43 -14.78
C PRO A 87 -4.59 0.29 -14.85
N CYS A 88 -3.93 0.19 -13.71
CA CYS A 88 -2.48 0.06 -13.62
C CYS A 88 -2.00 -1.40 -13.58
N PHE A 89 -2.91 -2.36 -13.67
CA PHE A 89 -2.57 -3.76 -13.47
C PHE A 89 -3.04 -4.65 -14.61
N ASP A 90 -4.36 -4.69 -14.87
CA ASP A 90 -4.92 -5.39 -16.01
C ASP A 90 -6.16 -4.64 -16.54
N ARG A 91 -6.74 -5.13 -17.66
CA ARG A 91 -7.93 -4.54 -18.27
C ARG A 91 -9.20 -5.29 -17.92
N LYS A 92 -9.15 -6.20 -16.94
CA LYS A 92 -10.27 -7.02 -16.58
C LYS A 92 -11.03 -6.45 -15.40
N HIS A 93 -12.33 -6.60 -15.44
CA HIS A 93 -13.19 -6.26 -14.32
C HIS A 93 -13.16 -7.41 -13.33
N ARG A 94 -12.63 -7.15 -12.14
CA ARG A 94 -12.61 -8.13 -11.05
C ARG A 94 -13.57 -7.74 -9.95
N HIS A 95 -13.92 -8.69 -9.12
CA HIS A 95 -14.80 -8.46 -7.98
C HIS A 95 -14.15 -7.45 -7.02
N TRP A 96 -14.80 -6.32 -6.81
CA TRP A 96 -14.34 -5.28 -5.92
C TRP A 96 -15.13 -5.25 -4.61
N MET A 97 -14.43 -5.12 -3.52
CA MET A 97 -14.98 -4.90 -2.19
C MET A 97 -14.27 -3.72 -1.52
N GLY A 98 -14.92 -3.06 -0.57
CA GLY A 98 -14.37 -1.91 0.12
C GLY A 98 -14.33 -2.06 1.63
N LEU A 99 -13.29 -1.51 2.26
CA LEU A 99 -13.17 -1.37 3.70
C LEU A 99 -12.96 0.10 4.03
N SER A 100 -13.90 0.72 4.73
CA SER A 100 -13.72 2.10 5.21
C SER A 100 -12.65 2.18 6.29
N LYS A 101 -11.97 3.32 6.39
CA LYS A 101 -10.96 3.55 7.43
C LYS A 101 -11.56 3.43 8.83
N GLU A 102 -12.79 3.88 9.01
CA GLU A 102 -13.52 3.81 10.29
C GLU A 102 -13.79 2.37 10.70
N ALA A 103 -14.27 1.53 9.79
CA ALA A 103 -14.51 0.12 10.07
C ALA A 103 -13.22 -0.59 10.48
N ILE A 104 -12.10 -0.29 9.81
CA ILE A 104 -10.78 -0.84 10.12
C ILE A 104 -10.29 -0.37 11.49
N LYS A 105 -10.40 0.93 11.79
CA LYS A 105 -10.00 1.49 13.08
C LYS A 105 -10.77 0.87 14.25
N ILE A 106 -12.08 0.74 14.11
CA ILE A 106 -12.94 0.13 15.13
C ILE A 106 -12.56 -1.34 15.33
N PHE A 107 -12.45 -2.09 14.25
CA PHE A 107 -12.15 -3.51 14.28
C PHE A 107 -10.78 -3.82 14.91
N PHE A 108 -9.71 -3.22 14.38
CA PHE A 108 -8.37 -3.48 14.89
C PHE A 108 -8.13 -2.81 16.24
N GLY A 109 -8.70 -1.63 16.49
CA GLY A 109 -8.61 -0.97 17.79
C GLY A 109 -9.17 -1.85 18.92
N LYS A 110 -10.34 -2.43 18.71
CA LYS A 110 -10.92 -3.41 19.66
C LYS A 110 -10.00 -4.61 19.85
N ARG A 111 -9.50 -5.21 18.78
CA ARG A 111 -8.61 -6.38 18.84
C ARG A 111 -7.30 -6.11 19.58
N LEU A 112 -6.73 -4.93 19.41
CA LEU A 112 -5.51 -4.55 20.13
C LEU A 112 -5.75 -4.52 21.64
N ILE A 113 -6.92 -4.03 22.07
CA ILE A 113 -7.34 -4.04 23.48
C ILE A 113 -7.59 -5.47 23.95
N ASP A 114 -8.41 -6.24 23.23
CA ASP A 114 -8.79 -7.61 23.60
C ASP A 114 -7.57 -8.54 23.71
N LYS A 115 -6.52 -8.29 22.92
CA LYS A 115 -5.25 -9.03 22.92
C LYS A 115 -4.20 -8.43 23.85
N ASN A 116 -4.55 -7.41 24.62
CA ASN A 116 -3.65 -6.71 25.54
C ASN A 116 -2.31 -6.31 24.87
N VAL A 117 -2.41 -5.71 23.68
CA VAL A 117 -1.26 -5.21 22.95
C VAL A 117 -0.82 -3.87 23.53
N ARG A 118 0.43 -3.77 23.96
CA ARG A 118 0.99 -2.49 24.39
C ARG A 118 1.31 -1.62 23.20
N ILE A 119 0.71 -0.43 23.12
CA ILE A 119 0.89 0.51 22.03
C ILE A 119 1.83 1.63 22.48
N LEU A 120 2.86 1.90 21.67
CA LEU A 120 3.78 3.00 21.83
C LEU A 120 3.67 3.90 20.58
N SER A 121 2.75 4.86 20.64
CA SER A 121 2.64 5.92 19.61
C SER A 121 3.77 6.92 19.76
N ASN A 122 4.02 7.72 18.72
CA ASN A 122 5.06 8.74 18.68
C ASN A 122 6.43 8.18 19.09
N THR A 123 6.73 6.99 18.55
CA THR A 123 7.93 6.22 18.89
C THR A 123 8.69 5.87 17.61
N VAL A 124 9.93 6.31 17.53
CA VAL A 124 10.79 6.09 16.37
C VAL A 124 11.68 4.89 16.61
N LEU A 125 11.70 3.95 15.68
CA LEU A 125 12.72 2.90 15.64
C LEU A 125 14.07 3.54 15.26
N LEU A 126 15.09 3.34 16.07
CA LEU A 126 16.45 3.81 15.80
C LEU A 126 17.35 2.71 15.27
N ASP A 127 17.23 1.50 15.81
CA ASP A 127 18.07 0.38 15.42
C ASP A 127 17.45 -0.96 15.84
N LEU A 128 17.95 -2.06 15.27
CA LEU A 128 17.71 -3.40 15.75
C LEU A 128 18.94 -3.89 16.52
N THR A 129 18.71 -4.72 17.53
CA THR A 129 19.79 -5.36 18.29
C THR A 129 19.85 -6.84 17.98
N GLU A 130 21.05 -7.40 18.01
CA GLU A 130 21.29 -8.80 17.68
C GLU A 130 22.30 -9.44 18.63
N ILE A 131 22.09 -10.73 18.91
CA ILE A 131 23.03 -11.59 19.61
C ILE A 131 23.25 -12.84 18.75
N GLY A 132 24.49 -13.05 18.29
CA GLY A 132 24.87 -14.23 17.53
C GLY A 132 24.02 -14.42 16.26
N GLN A 133 23.88 -13.42 15.41
CA GLN A 133 23.10 -13.41 14.16
C GLN A 133 21.58 -13.58 14.33
N ARG A 134 21.07 -13.32 15.50
CA ARG A 134 19.62 -13.30 15.76
C ARG A 134 19.20 -11.96 16.33
N ILE A 135 18.14 -11.41 15.80
CA ILE A 135 17.52 -10.22 16.38
C ILE A 135 17.00 -10.55 17.77
N ASP A 136 17.40 -9.77 18.76
CA ASP A 136 16.99 -9.92 20.15
C ASP A 136 16.24 -8.70 20.71
N GLY A 137 16.06 -7.64 19.88
CA GLY A 137 15.32 -6.47 20.28
C GLY A 137 15.42 -5.31 19.33
N ALA A 138 14.97 -4.17 19.80
CA ALA A 138 14.97 -2.91 19.07
C ALA A 138 15.36 -1.74 19.99
N ILE A 139 16.10 -0.79 19.47
CA ILE A 139 16.36 0.50 20.12
C ILE A 139 15.37 1.51 19.56
N VAL A 140 14.64 2.18 20.44
CA VAL A 140 13.62 3.15 20.07
C VAL A 140 13.80 4.47 20.80
N TYR A 141 13.33 5.54 20.17
CA TYR A 141 13.20 6.84 20.81
C TYR A 141 11.72 7.10 21.14
N HIS A 142 11.43 7.22 22.42
CA HIS A 142 10.08 7.42 22.94
C HIS A 142 10.11 8.42 24.10
N GLN A 143 9.21 9.40 24.09
CA GLN A 143 9.09 10.42 25.16
C GLN A 143 10.43 11.03 25.59
N LYS A 144 11.22 11.45 24.60
CA LYS A 144 12.55 12.06 24.80
C LYS A 144 13.61 11.14 25.45
N ARG A 145 13.39 9.82 25.40
CA ARG A 145 14.32 8.82 25.93
C ARG A 145 14.64 7.75 24.88
N ILE A 146 15.86 7.30 24.88
CA ILE A 146 16.25 6.10 24.14
C ILE A 146 15.96 4.90 25.02
N MET A 147 15.27 3.91 24.48
CA MET A 147 14.91 2.68 25.19
C MET A 147 15.30 1.46 24.37
N TRP A 148 15.73 0.44 25.04
CA TRP A 148 15.89 -0.89 24.44
C TRP A 148 14.66 -1.74 24.78
N ILE A 149 14.05 -2.32 23.75
CA ILE A 149 12.93 -3.24 23.88
C ILE A 149 13.45 -4.64 23.51
N LYS A 150 13.62 -5.49 24.51
CA LYS A 150 13.99 -6.88 24.28
C LYS A 150 12.83 -7.66 23.68
N SER A 151 13.08 -8.43 22.62
CA SER A 151 12.07 -9.18 21.91
C SER A 151 12.69 -10.39 21.20
N GLY A 152 12.01 -11.52 21.22
CA GLY A 152 12.44 -12.72 20.47
C GLY A 152 12.25 -12.63 18.96
N SER A 153 11.47 -11.67 18.49
CA SER A 153 11.23 -11.41 17.05
C SER A 153 10.75 -9.97 16.85
N VAL A 154 11.11 -9.38 15.73
CA VAL A 154 10.66 -8.05 15.32
C VAL A 154 10.01 -8.16 13.93
N VAL A 155 8.82 -7.59 13.78
CA VAL A 155 8.13 -7.46 12.50
C VAL A 155 8.24 -6.00 12.06
N LEU A 156 8.92 -5.75 10.95
CA LEU A 156 9.00 -4.43 10.33
C LEU A 156 7.83 -4.29 9.35
N ALA A 157 6.88 -3.41 9.66
CA ALA A 157 5.72 -3.09 8.83
C ALA A 157 5.64 -1.57 8.62
N THR A 158 6.76 -0.96 8.25
CA THR A 158 7.02 0.48 8.31
C THR A 158 6.69 1.23 7.02
N GLY A 159 6.06 0.56 6.07
CA GLY A 159 5.64 1.16 4.81
C GLY A 159 6.78 1.33 3.80
N GLY A 160 6.57 2.19 2.82
CA GLY A 160 7.45 2.37 1.66
C GLY A 160 8.47 3.50 1.78
N LEU A 161 8.75 4.15 0.63
CA LEU A 161 9.84 5.12 0.46
C LEU A 161 9.34 6.55 0.17
N SER A 162 8.05 6.77 0.17
CA SER A 162 7.44 8.04 -0.28
C SER A 162 7.88 9.28 0.52
N GLY A 163 8.30 9.11 1.76
CA GLY A 163 8.84 10.19 2.59
C GLY A 163 10.15 10.79 2.09
N LEU A 164 10.82 10.17 1.11
CA LEU A 164 11.99 10.72 0.43
C LEU A 164 11.63 11.86 -0.54
N TYR A 165 10.37 11.99 -0.93
CA TYR A 165 9.92 12.97 -1.91
C TYR A 165 9.27 14.17 -1.25
N GLN A 166 9.58 15.36 -1.76
CA GLN A 166 8.95 16.60 -1.29
C GLN A 166 7.45 16.61 -1.58
N SER A 167 7.06 16.22 -2.78
CA SER A 167 5.65 16.05 -3.16
C SER A 167 5.28 14.58 -3.04
N ARG A 168 4.38 14.27 -2.12
CA ARG A 168 3.96 12.91 -1.83
C ARG A 168 2.47 12.84 -1.49
N LEU A 169 1.86 11.71 -1.72
CA LEU A 169 0.47 11.40 -1.40
C LEU A 169 0.38 10.39 -0.24
N THR A 170 1.30 10.50 0.70
CA THR A 170 1.38 9.69 1.93
C THR A 170 1.74 10.58 3.11
N THR A 171 1.73 10.00 4.29
CA THR A 171 2.10 10.68 5.52
C THR A 171 3.62 10.81 5.67
N GLU A 172 4.08 11.72 6.53
CA GLU A 172 5.50 12.01 6.74
C GLU A 172 6.26 10.88 7.44
N ASP A 173 5.55 10.03 8.15
CA ASP A 173 6.10 8.90 8.89
C ASP A 173 6.56 7.73 7.99
N VAL A 174 6.31 7.80 6.69
CA VAL A 174 6.81 6.82 5.70
C VAL A 174 8.21 7.24 5.23
N SER A 175 9.19 7.18 6.12
CA SER A 175 10.51 7.78 5.93
C SER A 175 11.55 6.88 5.26
N SER A 176 11.24 5.63 4.96
CA SER A 176 12.18 4.62 4.46
C SER A 176 13.35 4.21 5.39
N PHE A 177 13.54 4.89 6.50
CA PHE A 177 14.65 4.63 7.41
C PHE A 177 14.76 3.15 7.85
N CYS A 178 13.61 2.50 8.06
CA CYS A 178 13.58 1.10 8.48
C CYS A 178 14.05 0.12 7.41
N HIS A 179 14.06 0.49 6.12
CA HIS A 179 14.70 -0.33 5.08
C HIS A 179 16.21 -0.39 5.31
N TRP A 180 16.84 0.77 5.61
CA TRP A 180 18.25 0.81 5.95
C TRP A 180 18.55 0.01 7.22
N VAL A 181 17.73 0.13 8.26
CA VAL A 181 17.87 -0.65 9.50
C VAL A 181 17.79 -2.15 9.22
N ALA A 182 16.88 -2.59 8.36
CA ALA A 182 16.76 -3.98 7.96
C ALA A 182 17.99 -4.48 7.18
N LEU A 183 18.45 -3.70 6.20
CA LEU A 183 19.65 -4.02 5.42
C LEU A 183 20.91 -4.14 6.28
N LYS A 184 21.04 -3.27 7.27
CA LYS A 184 22.16 -3.26 8.21
C LYS A 184 22.30 -4.59 8.98
N VAL A 185 21.21 -5.24 9.30
CA VAL A 185 21.18 -6.55 9.98
C VAL A 185 21.06 -7.73 9.02
N GLY A 186 21.39 -7.53 7.74
CA GLY A 186 21.52 -8.59 6.75
C GLY A 186 20.24 -8.97 6.01
N ALA A 187 19.16 -8.20 6.11
CA ALA A 187 17.98 -8.40 5.27
C ALA A 187 18.32 -8.14 3.80
N GLN A 188 17.69 -8.90 2.90
CA GLN A 188 17.76 -8.67 1.47
C GLN A 188 16.63 -7.74 1.04
N ALA A 189 16.96 -6.77 0.19
CA ALA A 189 15.98 -5.87 -0.42
C ALA A 189 15.65 -6.31 -1.84
N VAL A 190 14.37 -6.18 -2.20
CA VAL A 190 13.86 -6.47 -3.53
C VAL A 190 12.98 -5.31 -3.98
N ASN A 191 13.11 -4.91 -5.25
CA ASN A 191 12.23 -3.94 -5.91
C ASN A 191 12.21 -2.54 -5.26
N LEU A 192 13.29 -2.12 -4.59
CA LEU A 192 13.37 -0.78 -3.97
C LEU A 192 13.41 0.36 -5.01
N GLU A 193 13.82 0.07 -6.22
CA GLU A 193 13.86 1.00 -7.35
C GLU A 193 12.47 1.35 -7.89
N PHE A 194 11.47 0.52 -7.64
CA PHE A 194 10.12 0.75 -8.15
C PHE A 194 9.32 1.65 -7.22
N GLN A 195 9.02 2.86 -7.69
CA GLN A 195 8.19 3.83 -7.00
C GLN A 195 6.94 4.12 -7.82
N GLN A 196 5.78 4.04 -7.17
CA GLN A 196 4.51 4.41 -7.81
C GLN A 196 4.25 5.90 -7.64
N PHE A 197 4.00 6.57 -8.75
CA PHE A 197 3.57 7.96 -8.78
C PHE A 197 2.11 8.03 -9.20
N MET A 198 1.30 8.68 -8.38
CA MET A 198 -0.12 8.89 -8.64
C MET A 198 -0.40 10.36 -8.85
N PRO A 199 -1.33 10.73 -9.76
CA PRO A 199 -1.76 12.11 -9.92
C PRO A 199 -2.44 12.62 -8.64
N GLY A 200 -2.08 13.80 -8.21
CA GLY A 200 -2.69 14.48 -7.07
C GLY A 200 -2.86 15.97 -7.32
N TYR A 201 -3.91 16.55 -6.76
CA TYR A 201 -4.14 17.98 -6.86
C TYR A 201 -3.12 18.76 -6.02
N ILE A 202 -2.59 19.83 -6.61
CA ILE A 202 -1.88 20.90 -5.89
C ILE A 202 -2.94 21.91 -5.41
N GLU A 203 -3.83 22.32 -6.28
CA GLU A 203 -4.96 23.20 -6.02
C GLU A 203 -6.22 22.64 -6.70
N PRO A 204 -7.41 22.87 -6.17
CA PRO A 204 -7.75 23.54 -4.92
C PRO A 204 -7.69 22.63 -3.68
N ALA A 205 -7.39 21.35 -3.85
CA ALA A 205 -7.43 20.35 -2.79
C ALA A 205 -6.11 19.58 -2.69
N PHE A 206 -5.07 20.25 -2.20
CA PHE A 206 -3.72 19.69 -2.11
C PHE A 206 -3.70 18.28 -1.52
N GLY A 207 -2.96 17.39 -2.19
CA GLY A 207 -2.75 16.01 -1.74
C GLY A 207 -3.94 15.07 -1.96
N THR A 208 -5.02 15.54 -2.59
CA THR A 208 -6.12 14.64 -2.98
C THR A 208 -5.72 13.87 -4.24
N VAL A 209 -5.71 12.54 -4.12
CA VAL A 209 -5.45 11.64 -5.24
C VAL A 209 -6.67 11.61 -6.15
N PHE A 210 -6.46 11.72 -7.45
CA PHE A 210 -7.49 11.45 -8.42
C PHE A 210 -7.16 10.23 -9.27
N ASN A 211 -8.20 9.51 -9.67
CA ASN A 211 -8.05 8.29 -10.46
C ASN A 211 -7.56 8.64 -11.87
N GLU A 212 -6.58 7.91 -12.38
CA GLU A 212 -6.05 8.06 -13.74
C GLU A 212 -7.14 7.93 -14.82
N LYS A 213 -8.24 7.24 -14.53
CA LYS A 213 -9.43 7.21 -15.41
C LYS A 213 -9.95 8.61 -15.74
N ALA A 214 -9.73 9.60 -14.88
CA ALA A 214 -10.15 10.98 -15.13
C ALA A 214 -9.48 11.58 -16.38
N PHE A 215 -8.30 11.11 -16.75
CA PHE A 215 -7.62 11.56 -17.97
C PHE A 215 -8.38 11.21 -19.25
N GLN A 216 -9.29 10.24 -19.23
CA GLN A 216 -10.13 9.90 -20.39
C GLN A 216 -11.11 11.02 -20.74
N TRP A 217 -11.44 11.88 -19.76
CA TRP A 217 -12.40 12.97 -19.88
C TRP A 217 -11.78 14.34 -19.58
N SER A 218 -10.47 14.40 -19.42
CA SER A 218 -9.73 15.62 -19.10
C SER A 218 -8.74 15.95 -20.18
N GLU A 219 -8.51 17.22 -20.39
CA GLU A 219 -7.43 17.73 -21.21
C GLU A 219 -6.34 18.26 -20.30
N LEU A 220 -5.09 17.84 -20.54
CA LEU A 220 -3.94 18.36 -19.82
C LEU A 220 -3.32 19.51 -20.58
N LEU A 221 -3.29 20.66 -19.94
CA LEU A 221 -2.73 21.88 -20.49
C LEU A 221 -1.41 22.23 -19.78
N ASN A 222 -0.50 22.83 -20.51
CA ASN A 222 0.68 23.47 -19.91
C ASN A 222 0.31 24.82 -19.26
N ALA A 223 1.28 25.51 -18.67
CA ALA A 223 1.05 26.80 -18.03
C ALA A 223 0.57 27.91 -18.99
N ASN A 224 0.76 27.75 -20.29
CA ASN A 224 0.30 28.68 -21.34
C ASN A 224 -1.12 28.36 -21.84
N GLY A 225 -1.74 27.28 -21.35
CA GLY A 225 -3.04 26.82 -21.82
C GLY A 225 -2.99 25.99 -23.11
N GLU A 226 -1.82 25.49 -23.49
CA GLU A 226 -1.64 24.65 -24.67
C GLU A 226 -1.76 23.18 -24.28
N THR A 227 -2.38 22.36 -25.14
CA THR A 227 -2.54 20.93 -24.92
C THR A 227 -1.19 20.21 -24.92
N LEU A 228 -0.88 19.48 -23.84
CA LEU A 228 0.40 18.81 -23.67
C LEU A 228 0.64 17.62 -24.62
N PHE A 229 -0.41 17.07 -25.23
CA PHE A 229 -0.34 15.77 -25.90
C PHE A 229 -0.90 15.74 -27.31
N ASP A 230 -1.02 16.88 -27.99
CA ASP A 230 -1.52 16.90 -29.38
C ASP A 230 -0.69 16.02 -30.32
N GLU A 231 0.64 16.00 -30.13
CA GLU A 231 1.56 15.19 -30.93
C GLU A 231 1.67 13.74 -30.45
N ASN A 232 1.27 13.44 -29.21
CA ASN A 232 1.42 12.13 -28.57
C ASN A 232 0.11 11.63 -27.94
N ARG A 233 -1.01 11.86 -28.58
CA ARG A 233 -2.33 11.45 -28.11
C ARG A 233 -2.41 9.96 -27.79
N ASP A 234 -1.73 9.12 -28.58
CA ASP A 234 -1.68 7.67 -28.35
C ASP A 234 -0.93 7.33 -27.06
N LEU A 235 0.16 8.03 -26.74
CA LEU A 235 0.89 7.86 -25.49
C LEU A 235 0.04 8.29 -24.28
N TYR A 236 -0.68 9.41 -24.44
CA TYR A 236 -1.62 9.90 -23.42
C TYR A 236 -2.75 8.90 -23.15
N ILE A 237 -3.41 8.42 -24.20
CA ILE A 237 -4.48 7.42 -24.09
C ILE A 237 -3.93 6.13 -23.46
N ARG A 238 -2.76 5.69 -23.86
CA ARG A 238 -2.14 4.51 -23.25
C ARG A 238 -1.87 4.73 -21.76
N ARG A 239 -1.26 5.84 -21.36
CA ARG A 239 -1.01 6.16 -19.94
C ARG A 239 -2.29 6.29 -19.15
N SER A 240 -3.35 6.89 -19.69
CA SER A 240 -4.63 7.00 -19.03
C SER A 240 -5.39 5.69 -18.90
N THR A 241 -5.06 4.69 -19.73
CA THR A 241 -5.74 3.39 -19.75
C THR A 241 -4.93 2.25 -19.13
N HIS A 242 -3.62 2.37 -19.07
CA HIS A 242 -2.73 1.30 -18.61
C HIS A 242 -1.96 1.64 -17.33
N GLY A 243 -2.01 2.91 -16.89
CA GLY A 243 -1.25 3.37 -15.75
C GLY A 243 0.26 3.53 -16.01
N PRO A 244 1.01 3.98 -15.00
CA PRO A 244 2.42 4.33 -15.14
C PRO A 244 3.37 3.15 -15.39
N PHE A 245 2.93 1.92 -15.16
CA PHE A 245 3.80 0.74 -15.22
C PHE A 245 3.98 0.13 -16.60
N THR A 246 3.25 0.56 -17.61
CA THR A 246 3.32 0.00 -18.95
C THR A 246 4.34 0.70 -19.86
N TYR A 247 5.22 1.52 -19.29
CA TYR A 247 6.22 2.30 -20.04
C TYR A 247 7.52 2.37 -19.27
N SER A 248 8.27 1.33 -19.30
CA SER A 248 9.72 1.36 -19.19
C SER A 248 10.33 1.54 -20.57
#